data_d78f7c995a75ff22ef03c05ad337f29b
#
_entry.id   d78f7c995a75ff22ef03c05ad337f29b
#
_cell.length_a   1.000
_cell.length_b   1.000
_cell.length_c   1.000
_cell.angle_alpha   90.00
_cell.angle_beta   90.00
_cell.angle_gamma   90.00
#
_symmetry.space_group_name_H-M   'P 1'
#
loop_
_entity.id
_entity.type
_entity.pdbx_description
1 polymer ?
#
loop_
_entity_poly.entity_id
_entity_poly.type
_entity_poly.pdbx_seq_one_letter_code
_entity_poly.pdbx_strand_id
1 'polypeptide(L)'
;VAIDPAVYSADQAGSLVDMRGARAATFILAIGVGGITFSGTNKIEFILQHGNASDGSDLANVADDDVLNIDSVAPASVSTTGIVRALTAAHAAADVQKIGYIGGKAYAKLTADFSGTHGVGTPLAAAVELEDLEIQRVA
;
A
#
# COMPACT_ATOMS: atom_id res chain seq x y z
N VAL A 1 4.83 -10.45 -2.92
CA VAL A 1 3.64 -9.73 -3.41
C VAL A 1 2.88 -9.21 -2.20
N ALA A 2 2.54 -7.92 -2.16
CA ALA A 2 1.78 -7.30 -1.08
C ALA A 2 0.26 -7.45 -1.30
N ILE A 3 -0.19 -7.30 -2.56
CA ILE A 3 -1.57 -7.58 -2.99
C ILE A 3 -1.48 -8.36 -4.29
N ASP A 4 -2.13 -9.51 -4.36
CA ASP A 4 -2.11 -10.37 -5.55
C ASP A 4 -2.78 -9.68 -6.75
N PRO A 5 -2.26 -9.88 -7.98
CA PRO A 5 -2.87 -9.30 -9.18
C PRO A 5 -4.26 -9.88 -9.44
N ALA A 6 -5.29 -9.06 -9.34
CA ALA A 6 -6.66 -9.44 -9.67
C ALA A 6 -7.56 -8.20 -9.87
N VAL A 7 -8.79 -8.43 -10.27
CA VAL A 7 -9.83 -7.42 -10.30
C VAL A 7 -10.61 -7.50 -8.99
N TYR A 8 -10.63 -6.40 -8.25
CA TYR A 8 -11.26 -6.33 -6.93
C TYR A 8 -12.42 -5.35 -6.91
N SER A 9 -13.45 -5.70 -6.18
CA SER A 9 -14.63 -4.86 -5.92
C SER A 9 -14.96 -4.71 -4.43
N ALA A 10 -14.12 -5.28 -3.58
CA ALA A 10 -14.24 -5.26 -2.13
C ALA A 10 -12.84 -5.23 -1.49
N ASP A 11 -12.79 -4.98 -0.19
CA ASP A 11 -11.57 -4.87 0.60
C ASP A 11 -10.59 -6.00 0.36
N GLN A 12 -9.32 -5.62 0.20
CA GLN A 12 -8.21 -6.56 0.09
C GLN A 12 -7.18 -6.29 1.18
N ALA A 13 -7.17 -7.15 2.16
CA ALA A 13 -6.09 -7.21 3.13
C ALA A 13 -4.86 -7.81 2.44
N GLY A 14 -3.83 -7.01 2.28
CA GLY A 14 -2.58 -7.48 1.71
C GLY A 14 -1.85 -8.48 2.61
N SER A 15 -0.82 -9.10 2.08
CA SER A 15 0.05 -9.99 2.84
C SER A 15 0.91 -9.21 3.84
N LEU A 16 1.18 -9.82 4.99
CA LEU A 16 2.16 -9.30 5.93
C LEU A 16 3.56 -9.46 5.34
N VAL A 17 4.27 -8.34 5.19
CA VAL A 17 5.61 -8.30 4.61
C VAL A 17 6.65 -8.34 5.72
N ASP A 18 7.57 -9.29 5.65
CA ASP A 18 8.72 -9.37 6.57
C ASP A 18 9.78 -8.35 6.14
N MET A 19 9.98 -7.34 6.96
CA MET A 19 10.92 -6.24 6.74
C MET A 19 12.27 -6.44 7.44
N ARG A 20 12.43 -7.54 8.18
CA ARG A 20 13.66 -7.78 8.94
C ARG A 20 14.87 -7.90 8.02
N GLY A 21 15.93 -7.20 8.37
CA GLY A 21 17.15 -7.10 7.56
C GLY A 21 17.09 -6.01 6.47
N ALA A 22 15.96 -5.33 6.32
CA ALA A 22 15.82 -4.16 5.45
C ALA A 22 15.65 -2.89 6.28
N ARG A 23 16.20 -1.77 5.83
CA ARG A 23 16.02 -0.46 6.48
C ARG A 23 14.89 0.33 5.86
N ALA A 24 14.61 0.07 4.59
CA ALA A 24 13.57 0.73 3.83
C ALA A 24 12.89 -0.26 2.89
N ALA A 25 11.72 0.12 2.39
CA ALA A 25 11.04 -0.61 1.33
C ALA A 25 10.31 0.37 0.41
N THR A 26 10.12 -0.05 -0.84
CA THR A 26 9.24 0.61 -1.78
C THR A 26 8.04 -0.29 -2.06
N PHE A 27 6.85 0.18 -1.72
CA PHE A 27 5.60 -0.45 -2.15
C PHE A 27 5.26 0.06 -3.55
N ILE A 28 5.15 -0.85 -4.49
CA ILE A 28 4.85 -0.57 -5.89
C ILE A 28 3.42 -1.00 -6.13
N LEU A 29 2.53 -0.02 -6.34
CA LEU A 29 1.11 -0.21 -6.52
C LEU A 29 0.77 -0.05 -8.00
N ALA A 30 0.37 -1.14 -8.66
CA ALA A 30 -0.13 -1.13 -10.03
C ALA A 30 -1.66 -1.04 -9.99
N ILE A 31 -2.21 -0.03 -10.63
CA ILE A 31 -3.65 0.24 -10.69
C ILE A 31 -4.07 0.22 -12.15
N GLY A 32 -5.04 -0.64 -12.48
CA GLY A 32 -5.67 -0.65 -13.79
C GLY A 32 -6.66 0.50 -13.98
N VAL A 33 -7.31 0.54 -15.13
CA VAL A 33 -8.41 1.48 -15.36
C VAL A 33 -9.51 1.23 -14.33
N GLY A 34 -9.99 2.30 -13.72
CA GLY A 34 -11.04 2.21 -12.69
C GLY A 34 -12.31 1.54 -13.23
N GLY A 35 -12.84 0.57 -12.49
CA GLY A 35 -14.09 -0.11 -12.81
C GLY A 35 -15.32 0.79 -12.65
N ILE A 36 -15.14 1.93 -11.98
CA ILE A 36 -16.14 2.98 -11.77
C ILE A 36 -15.47 4.35 -11.90
N THR A 37 -16.26 5.40 -11.94
CA THR A 37 -15.78 6.76 -11.68
C THR A 37 -15.71 6.94 -10.16
N PHE A 38 -14.48 7.01 -9.62
CA PHE A 38 -14.28 7.21 -8.19
C PHE A 38 -14.76 8.60 -7.74
N SER A 39 -15.14 8.69 -6.48
CA SER A 39 -15.62 9.90 -5.82
C SER A 39 -15.25 9.89 -4.34
N GLY A 40 -15.66 10.89 -3.58
CA GLY A 40 -15.48 10.87 -2.12
C GLY A 40 -16.29 9.78 -1.40
N THR A 41 -17.30 9.20 -2.05
CA THR A 41 -18.15 8.13 -1.50
C THR A 41 -17.73 6.74 -2.04
N ASN A 42 -17.55 6.63 -3.36
CA ASN A 42 -17.11 5.40 -4.00
C ASN A 42 -15.61 5.52 -4.28
N LYS A 43 -14.79 5.04 -3.37
CA LYS A 43 -13.34 5.25 -3.37
C LYS A 43 -12.58 4.00 -2.97
N ILE A 44 -11.29 3.99 -3.28
CA ILE A 44 -10.34 3.00 -2.76
C ILE A 44 -9.27 3.78 -2.01
N GLU A 45 -9.05 3.45 -0.75
CA GLU A 45 -7.99 4.00 0.09
C GLU A 45 -6.95 2.91 0.37
N PHE A 46 -5.69 3.20 0.11
CA PHE A 46 -4.60 2.28 0.37
C PHE A 46 -3.99 2.64 1.72
N ILE A 47 -4.16 1.73 2.70
CA ILE A 47 -3.75 1.94 4.08
C ILE A 47 -2.50 1.10 4.34
N LEU A 48 -1.43 1.76 4.79
CA LEU A 48 -0.19 1.11 5.21
C LEU A 48 -0.15 1.02 6.72
N GLN A 49 0.10 -0.18 7.21
CA GLN A 49 0.25 -0.48 8.63
C GLN A 49 1.59 -1.16 8.87
N HIS A 50 2.12 -1.03 10.07
CA HIS A 50 3.38 -1.63 10.49
C HIS A 50 3.31 -2.14 11.93
N GLY A 51 4.18 -3.06 12.27
CA GLY A 51 4.29 -3.64 13.61
C GLY A 51 5.51 -4.53 13.76
N ASN A 52 5.70 -5.09 14.94
CA ASN A 52 6.83 -5.97 15.25
C ASN A 52 6.42 -7.43 15.46
N ALA A 53 5.14 -7.71 15.62
CA ALA A 53 4.63 -9.07 15.81
C ALA A 53 4.53 -9.82 14.47
N SER A 54 5.05 -11.04 14.42
CA SER A 54 5.07 -11.86 13.20
C SER A 54 3.70 -12.36 12.75
N ASP A 55 2.69 -12.24 13.60
CA ASP A 55 1.30 -12.56 13.30
C ASP A 55 0.46 -11.32 12.93
N GLY A 56 1.07 -10.12 12.96
CA GLY A 56 0.39 -8.87 12.69
C GLY A 56 -0.55 -8.38 13.80
N SER A 57 -0.48 -8.97 15.00
CA SER A 57 -1.38 -8.62 16.12
C SER A 57 -1.19 -7.19 16.65
N ASP A 58 -0.03 -6.58 16.41
CA ASP A 58 0.32 -5.22 16.86
C ASP A 58 0.32 -4.18 15.72
N LEU A 59 -0.26 -4.50 14.56
CA LEU A 59 -0.28 -3.57 13.43
C LEU A 59 -1.01 -2.27 13.80
N ALA A 60 -0.34 -1.16 13.52
CA ALA A 60 -0.86 0.19 13.66
C ALA A 60 -0.64 0.98 12.36
N ASN A 61 -1.43 2.00 12.13
CA ASN A 61 -1.27 2.86 10.96
C ASN A 61 0.09 3.57 11.00
N VAL A 62 0.75 3.66 9.86
CA VAL A 62 1.97 4.46 9.71
C VAL A 62 1.66 5.94 9.89
N ALA A 63 2.64 6.72 10.30
CA ALA A 63 2.59 8.17 10.41
C ALA A 63 3.35 8.84 9.25
N ASP A 64 3.29 10.16 9.17
CA ASP A 64 3.95 10.94 8.12
C ASP A 64 5.46 10.70 8.08
N ASP A 65 6.09 10.53 9.25
CA ASP A 65 7.53 10.28 9.36
C ASP A 65 7.95 8.86 8.91
N ASP A 66 7.01 7.96 8.73
CA ASP A 66 7.27 6.56 8.36
C ASP A 66 7.28 6.34 6.84
N VAL A 67 6.81 7.31 6.07
CA VAL A 67 6.63 7.19 4.62
C VAL A 67 7.32 8.28 3.83
N LEU A 68 7.77 7.92 2.64
CA LEU A 68 8.37 8.85 1.67
C LEU A 68 7.53 8.90 0.41
N ASN A 69 7.33 10.11 -0.10
CA ASN A 69 6.72 10.32 -1.41
C ASN A 69 7.82 10.19 -2.49
N ILE A 70 7.88 9.04 -3.15
CA ILE A 70 8.93 8.72 -4.13
C ILE A 70 8.56 9.18 -5.53
N ASP A 71 7.26 9.17 -5.83
CA ASP A 71 6.74 9.63 -7.12
C ASP A 71 6.08 11.02 -7.00
N SER A 72 5.52 11.52 -8.10
CA SER A 72 4.83 12.81 -8.13
C SER A 72 3.40 12.76 -7.59
N VAL A 73 2.92 11.58 -7.19
CA VAL A 73 1.57 11.41 -6.66
C VAL A 73 1.59 11.79 -5.18
N ALA A 74 0.87 12.83 -4.81
CA ALA A 74 0.77 13.22 -3.42
C ALA A 74 0.08 12.12 -2.60
N PRO A 75 0.63 11.74 -1.43
CA PRO A 75 -0.08 10.86 -0.53
C PRO A 75 -1.37 11.53 -0.06
N ALA A 76 -2.40 10.74 0.19
CA ALA A 76 -3.52 11.18 0.99
C ALA A 76 -3.04 11.50 2.43
N SER A 77 -3.92 11.99 3.30
CA SER A 77 -3.53 12.30 4.68
C SER A 77 -3.06 11.05 5.40
N VAL A 78 -1.77 10.91 5.65
CA VAL A 78 -1.18 9.74 6.31
C VAL A 78 -1.36 9.84 7.82
N SER A 79 -1.09 10.98 8.37
CA SER A 79 -1.00 11.39 9.79
C SER A 79 -1.55 10.41 10.84
N THR A 80 -2.85 10.10 10.86
CA THR A 80 -3.46 9.16 11.81
C THR A 80 -4.20 8.02 11.13
N THR A 81 -4.42 8.14 9.82
CA THR A 81 -5.24 7.21 9.04
C THR A 81 -4.44 6.10 8.40
N GLY A 82 -3.13 6.30 8.19
CA GLY A 82 -2.28 5.40 7.43
C GLY A 82 -2.56 5.38 5.93
N ILE A 83 -3.41 6.27 5.42
CA ILE A 83 -3.78 6.32 4.00
C ILE A 83 -2.62 6.91 3.21
N VAL A 84 -1.94 6.08 2.45
CA VAL A 84 -0.76 6.47 1.66
C VAL A 84 -1.12 6.85 0.22
N ARG A 85 -2.21 6.31 -0.30
CA ARG A 85 -2.79 6.66 -1.62
C ARG A 85 -4.31 6.53 -1.56
N ALA A 86 -5.00 7.28 -2.41
CA ALA A 86 -6.45 7.18 -2.53
C ALA A 86 -6.91 7.44 -3.97
N LEU A 87 -7.89 6.68 -4.43
CA LEU A 87 -8.61 6.90 -5.68
C LEU A 87 -9.96 7.50 -5.34
N THR A 88 -10.07 8.82 -5.50
CA THR A 88 -11.26 9.61 -5.16
C THR A 88 -11.81 10.40 -6.35
N ALA A 89 -11.20 10.23 -7.52
CA ALA A 89 -11.61 10.85 -8.79
C ALA A 89 -11.42 9.83 -9.92
N ALA A 90 -11.96 10.13 -11.10
CA ALA A 90 -11.86 9.26 -12.27
C ALA A 90 -10.42 8.79 -12.52
N HIS A 91 -10.25 7.47 -12.68
CA HIS A 91 -8.97 6.82 -12.98
C HIS A 91 -9.06 6.17 -14.36
N ALA A 92 -8.96 7.01 -15.39
CA ALA A 92 -9.24 6.63 -16.77
C ALA A 92 -8.09 5.88 -17.47
N ALA A 93 -6.89 5.89 -16.88
CA ALA A 93 -5.72 5.21 -17.41
C ALA A 93 -5.02 4.39 -16.31
N ALA A 94 -4.47 3.25 -16.69
CA ALA A 94 -3.65 2.46 -15.76
C ALA A 94 -2.36 3.21 -15.42
N ASP A 95 -1.92 3.12 -14.19
CA ASP A 95 -0.66 3.70 -13.73
C ASP A 95 0.04 2.83 -12.69
N VAL A 96 1.26 3.23 -12.34
CA VAL A 96 2.04 2.64 -11.26
C VAL A 96 2.43 3.76 -10.30
N GLN A 97 2.08 3.58 -9.04
CA GLN A 97 2.42 4.50 -7.96
C GLN A 97 3.39 3.86 -6.99
N LYS A 98 4.26 4.65 -6.38
CA LYS A 98 5.31 4.17 -5.47
C LYS A 98 5.25 4.90 -4.15
N ILE A 99 5.33 4.12 -3.07
CA ILE A 99 5.33 4.62 -1.71
C ILE A 99 6.59 4.10 -1.02
N GLY A 100 7.44 4.99 -0.51
CA GLY A 100 8.59 4.61 0.31
C GLY A 100 8.17 4.40 1.76
N TYR A 101 8.71 3.37 2.40
CA TYR A 101 8.51 3.08 3.81
C TYR A 101 9.87 3.07 4.53
N ILE A 102 9.95 3.82 5.63
CA ILE A 102 11.15 3.96 6.47
C ILE A 102 10.84 3.85 7.97
N GLY A 103 9.69 3.30 8.34
CA GLY A 103 9.20 3.28 9.73
C GLY A 103 9.95 2.35 10.70
N GLY A 104 10.87 1.53 10.21
CA GLY A 104 11.79 0.73 11.05
C GLY A 104 11.14 -0.42 11.82
N LYS A 105 9.91 -0.82 11.51
CA LYS A 105 9.24 -1.97 12.13
C LYS A 105 9.58 -3.27 11.40
N ALA A 106 9.42 -4.39 12.11
CA ALA A 106 9.75 -5.72 11.58
C ALA A 106 8.81 -6.19 10.46
N TYR A 107 7.57 -5.71 10.46
CA TYR A 107 6.54 -6.11 9.49
C TYR A 107 5.73 -4.92 9.02
N ALA A 108 5.28 -4.98 7.77
CA ALA A 108 4.38 -3.99 7.16
C ALA A 108 3.30 -4.68 6.34
N LYS A 109 2.15 -4.03 6.19
CA LYS A 109 1.00 -4.53 5.46
C LYS A 109 0.29 -3.40 4.74
N LEU A 110 0.05 -3.58 3.43
CA LEU A 110 -0.75 -2.67 2.63
C LEU A 110 -2.14 -3.27 2.43
N THR A 111 -3.18 -2.51 2.75
CA THR A 111 -4.58 -2.91 2.56
C THR A 111 -5.24 -1.95 1.58
N ALA A 112 -6.01 -2.50 0.63
CA ALA A 112 -6.91 -1.71 -0.20
C ALA A 112 -8.31 -1.73 0.44
N ASP A 113 -8.76 -0.58 0.92
CA ASP A 113 -10.05 -0.36 1.58
C ASP A 113 -11.03 0.25 0.58
N PHE A 114 -12.09 -0.47 0.27
CA PHE A 114 -13.11 -0.13 -0.71
C PHE A 114 -14.34 0.45 -0.03
N SER A 115 -14.65 1.70 -0.30
CA SER A 115 -15.89 2.34 0.18
C SER A 115 -16.89 2.50 -0.95
N GLY A 116 -18.15 2.25 -0.67
CA GLY A 116 -19.25 2.39 -1.63
C GLY A 116 -19.38 1.21 -2.59
N THR A 117 -19.86 1.48 -3.80
CA THR A 117 -20.15 0.46 -4.82
C THR A 117 -19.11 0.50 -5.94
N HIS A 118 -18.55 -0.65 -6.30
CA HIS A 118 -17.42 -0.75 -7.23
C HIS A 118 -17.73 -1.51 -8.53
N GLY A 119 -18.99 -1.87 -8.79
CA GLY A 119 -19.42 -2.47 -10.06
C GLY A 119 -18.61 -3.71 -10.43
N VAL A 120 -17.97 -3.65 -11.61
CA VAL A 120 -17.14 -4.76 -12.13
C VAL A 120 -15.77 -4.87 -11.45
N GLY A 121 -15.43 -3.92 -10.60
CA GLY A 121 -14.14 -3.89 -9.90
C GLY A 121 -13.02 -3.20 -10.67
N THR A 122 -11.91 -3.00 -9.97
CA THR A 122 -10.70 -2.34 -10.49
C THR A 122 -9.53 -3.31 -10.43
N PRO A 123 -8.74 -3.45 -11.51
CA PRO A 123 -7.52 -4.26 -11.47
C PRO A 123 -6.48 -3.63 -10.54
N LEU A 124 -5.99 -4.39 -9.58
CA LEU A 124 -4.99 -3.96 -8.62
C LEU A 124 -3.92 -5.03 -8.43
N ALA A 125 -2.71 -4.60 -8.17
CA ALA A 125 -1.62 -5.41 -7.65
C ALA A 125 -0.68 -4.54 -6.82
N ALA A 126 -0.02 -5.12 -5.83
CA ALA A 126 1.06 -4.44 -5.12
C ALA A 126 2.22 -5.38 -4.88
N ALA A 127 3.42 -4.90 -5.18
CA ALA A 127 4.68 -5.55 -4.88
C ALA A 127 5.47 -4.72 -3.86
N VAL A 128 6.45 -5.35 -3.21
CA VAL A 128 7.36 -4.69 -2.28
C VAL A 128 8.78 -4.96 -2.71
N GLU A 129 9.57 -3.91 -2.85
CA GLU A 129 11.00 -3.98 -3.01
C GLU A 129 11.66 -3.59 -1.68
N LEU A 130 12.43 -4.52 -1.10
CA LEU A 130 13.19 -4.27 0.12
C LEU A 130 14.50 -3.60 -0.24
N GLU A 131 14.83 -2.52 0.47
CA GLU A 131 15.97 -1.68 0.20
C GLU A 131 16.92 -1.64 1.39
N ASP A 132 18.18 -1.29 1.11
CA ASP A 132 19.25 -1.16 2.09
C ASP A 132 19.36 -2.43 2.97
N LEU A 133 19.37 -3.59 2.31
CA LEU A 133 19.45 -4.88 2.96
C LEU A 133 20.79 -5.05 3.67
N GLU A 134 20.74 -5.54 4.90
CA GLU A 134 21.91 -6.07 5.56
C GLU A 134 22.31 -7.39 4.88
N ILE A 135 23.22 -7.31 3.92
CA ILE A 135 23.73 -8.48 3.23
C ILE A 135 24.62 -9.26 4.17
N GLN A 136 24.15 -10.39 4.68
CA GLN A 136 25.03 -11.40 5.22
C GLN A 136 25.79 -12.05 4.06
N ARG A 137 27.07 -11.73 3.95
CA ARG A 137 27.94 -12.47 3.05
C ARG A 137 28.00 -13.90 3.54
N VAL A 138 27.56 -14.81 2.71
CA VAL A 138 27.86 -16.23 2.91
C VAL A 138 29.36 -16.37 2.72
N ALA A 139 30.02 -16.69 3.78
CA ALA A 139 31.47 -16.92 3.74
C ALA A 139 31.78 -18.27 3.05
#